data_05fb09c4a5748d8a4f24bbb9ed8a0dfc
#
_entry.id   05fb09c4a5748d8a4f24bbb9ed8a0dfc
#
_cell.length_a   1.000
_cell.length_b   1.000
_cell.length_c   1.000
_cell.angle_alpha   90.00
_cell.angle_beta   90.00
_cell.angle_gamma   90.00
#
_symmetry.space_group_name_H-M   'P 1'
#
loop_
_entity.id
_entity.type
_entity.pdbx_description
1 polymer ?
#
loop_
_entity_poly.entity_id
_entity_poly.type
_entity_poly.pdbx_seq_one_letter_code
_entity_poly.pdbx_strand_id
1 'polypeptide(L)'
;MEVERKVTVSNKYGLHARASTALVKMASQFDSEVLLGRDGSDELVDAKSILGIMSMGAECGSNLYLKADGDDATAALDAIISLFARKFDEE
;
A
#
# COMPACT_ATOMS: atom_id res chain seq x y z
N MET A 1 16.29 5.97 6.22
CA MET A 1 16.29 4.49 6.17
C MET A 1 15.26 4.02 5.15
N GLU A 2 15.67 3.15 4.28
CA GLU A 2 14.79 2.62 3.24
C GLU A 2 14.44 1.17 3.55
N VAL A 3 13.15 0.85 3.50
CA VAL A 3 12.64 -0.48 3.81
C VAL A 3 11.72 -0.92 2.68
N GLU A 4 11.78 -2.21 2.33
CA GLU A 4 10.99 -2.79 1.25
C GLU A 4 10.23 -4.01 1.76
N ARG A 5 9.03 -4.22 1.24
CA ARG A 5 8.20 -5.39 1.55
C ARG A 5 7.37 -5.76 0.33
N LYS A 6 6.93 -7.01 0.30
CA LYS A 6 5.99 -7.49 -0.71
C LYS A 6 4.70 -7.88 -0.02
N VAL A 7 3.57 -7.69 -0.70
CA VAL A 7 2.26 -8.04 -0.16
C VAL A 7 1.35 -8.46 -1.31
N THR A 8 0.42 -9.36 -1.01
CA THR A 8 -0.59 -9.79 -1.98
C THR A 8 -1.93 -9.19 -1.58
N VAL A 9 -2.65 -8.64 -2.54
CA VAL A 9 -4.00 -8.13 -2.33
C VAL A 9 -4.93 -9.30 -2.08
N SER A 10 -5.56 -9.36 -0.92
CA SER A 10 -6.42 -10.49 -0.55
C SER A 10 -7.88 -10.12 -0.31
N ASN A 11 -8.23 -8.84 -0.31
CA ASN A 11 -9.60 -8.41 -0.18
C ASN A 11 -10.34 -8.55 -1.51
N LYS A 12 -11.62 -8.86 -1.43
CA LYS A 12 -12.45 -9.26 -2.58
C LYS A 12 -12.42 -8.25 -3.74
N TYR A 13 -12.53 -6.97 -3.41
CA TYR A 13 -12.65 -5.92 -4.43
C TYR A 13 -11.34 -5.23 -4.78
N GLY A 14 -10.22 -5.68 -4.21
CA GLY A 14 -8.92 -5.09 -4.49
C GLY A 14 -8.80 -3.66 -3.99
N LEU A 15 -7.91 -2.90 -4.62
CA LEU A 15 -7.67 -1.50 -4.25
C LEU A 15 -8.67 -0.56 -4.91
N HIS A 16 -9.96 -0.78 -4.64
CA HIS A 16 -11.03 0.12 -5.06
C HIS A 16 -11.04 1.37 -4.16
N ALA A 17 -11.99 2.28 -4.37
CA ALA A 17 -11.99 3.58 -3.69
C ALA A 17 -11.93 3.47 -2.17
N ARG A 18 -12.70 2.56 -1.57
CA ARG A 18 -12.74 2.40 -0.12
C ARG A 18 -11.41 1.90 0.46
N ALA A 19 -10.85 0.85 -0.14
CA ALA A 19 -9.57 0.31 0.29
C ALA A 19 -8.45 1.31 0.06
N SER A 20 -8.46 2.01 -1.08
CA SER A 20 -7.47 3.04 -1.39
C SER A 20 -7.50 4.19 -0.38
N THR A 21 -8.70 4.60 0.04
CA THR A 21 -8.85 5.63 1.06
C THR A 21 -8.25 5.18 2.39
N ALA A 22 -8.52 3.93 2.78
CA ALA A 22 -7.96 3.38 4.03
C ALA A 22 -6.43 3.33 3.96
N LEU A 23 -5.88 2.95 2.81
CA LEU A 23 -4.43 2.90 2.61
C LEU A 23 -3.81 4.29 2.72
N VAL A 24 -4.40 5.30 2.06
CA VAL A 24 -3.92 6.67 2.14
C VAL A 24 -3.93 7.17 3.58
N LYS A 25 -5.01 6.92 4.32
CA LYS A 25 -5.10 7.34 5.72
C LYS A 25 -4.02 6.70 6.58
N MET A 26 -3.76 5.43 6.37
CA MET A 26 -2.72 4.73 7.12
C MET A 26 -1.34 5.28 6.78
N ALA A 27 -1.01 5.38 5.49
CA ALA A 27 0.29 5.90 5.05
C ALA A 27 0.52 7.33 5.52
N SER A 28 -0.54 8.14 5.56
CA SER A 28 -0.44 9.55 5.95
C SER A 28 -0.17 9.77 7.43
N GLN A 29 -0.28 8.73 8.25
CA GLN A 29 0.07 8.81 9.67
C GLN A 29 1.58 8.81 9.90
N PHE A 30 2.35 8.52 8.89
CA PHE A 30 3.81 8.40 8.99
C PHE A 30 4.47 9.51 8.17
N ASP A 31 5.65 9.94 8.64
CA ASP A 31 6.42 10.98 7.95
C ASP A 31 7.17 10.42 6.75
N SER A 32 7.51 9.14 6.77
CA SER A 32 8.24 8.50 5.67
C SER A 32 7.49 8.62 4.36
N GLU A 33 8.25 8.72 3.26
CA GLU A 33 7.70 8.55 1.94
C GLU A 33 7.33 7.08 1.78
N VAL A 34 6.13 6.81 1.27
CA VAL A 34 5.68 5.44 1.04
C VAL A 34 5.23 5.32 -0.41
N LEU A 35 5.83 4.37 -1.11
CA LEU A 35 5.54 4.10 -2.51
C LEU A 35 5.07 2.66 -2.66
N LEU A 36 4.23 2.41 -3.66
CA LEU A 36 3.84 1.05 -3.98
C LEU A 36 3.66 0.89 -5.49
N GLY A 37 3.79 -0.35 -5.94
CA GLY A 37 3.63 -0.70 -7.34
C GLY A 37 3.44 -2.20 -7.47
N ARG A 38 3.27 -2.67 -8.70
CA ARG A 38 3.21 -4.10 -8.96
C ARG A 38 4.60 -4.70 -8.80
N ASP A 39 4.66 -5.87 -8.20
CA ASP A 39 5.94 -6.57 -8.04
C ASP A 39 6.55 -6.80 -9.42
N GLY A 40 7.81 -6.44 -9.57
CA GLY A 40 8.53 -6.56 -10.83
C GLY A 40 8.40 -5.36 -11.77
N SER A 41 7.59 -4.36 -11.42
CA SER A 41 7.44 -3.13 -12.21
C SER A 41 8.30 -2.02 -11.62
N ASP A 42 8.84 -1.16 -12.50
CA ASP A 42 9.57 0.03 -12.08
C ASP A 42 8.62 1.21 -11.78
N GLU A 43 7.35 1.07 -12.11
CA GLU A 43 6.37 2.14 -11.88
C GLU A 43 5.85 2.07 -10.46
N LEU A 44 6.16 3.11 -9.68
CA LEU A 44 5.69 3.23 -8.31
C LEU A 44 4.79 4.44 -8.18
N VAL A 45 3.77 4.34 -7.33
CA VAL A 45 2.85 5.44 -7.04
C VAL A 45 2.97 5.81 -5.56
N ASP A 46 2.58 7.04 -5.25
CA ASP A 46 2.59 7.54 -3.88
C ASP A 46 1.41 6.93 -3.10
N ALA A 47 1.73 6.21 -2.02
CA ALA A 47 0.70 5.60 -1.18
C ALA A 47 -0.17 6.63 -0.45
N LYS A 48 0.20 7.90 -0.49
CA LYS A 48 -0.58 9.00 0.06
C LYS A 48 -1.46 9.67 -0.99
N SER A 49 -1.55 9.09 -2.19
CA SER A 49 -2.37 9.60 -3.29
C SER A 49 -3.43 8.59 -3.69
N ILE A 50 -4.70 8.92 -3.47
CA ILE A 50 -5.83 8.05 -3.86
C ILE A 50 -5.79 7.80 -5.37
N LEU A 51 -5.59 8.84 -6.17
CA LEU A 51 -5.55 8.70 -7.62
C LEU A 51 -4.40 7.82 -8.09
N GLY A 52 -3.24 7.96 -7.44
CA GLY A 52 -2.09 7.12 -7.75
C GLY A 52 -2.38 5.66 -7.49
N ILE A 53 -2.94 5.34 -6.33
CA ILE A 53 -3.27 3.96 -5.96
C ILE A 53 -4.32 3.38 -6.92
N MET A 54 -5.39 4.12 -7.16
CA MET A 54 -6.48 3.63 -8.01
C MET A 54 -6.04 3.45 -9.47
N SER A 55 -5.09 4.26 -9.93
CA SER A 55 -4.58 4.15 -11.30
C SER A 55 -3.92 2.80 -11.58
N MET A 56 -3.48 2.10 -10.53
CA MET A 56 -2.86 0.78 -10.68
C MET A 56 -3.85 -0.30 -11.06
N GLY A 57 -5.12 -0.13 -10.70
CA GLY A 57 -6.13 -1.15 -10.95
C GLY A 57 -5.83 -2.49 -10.30
N ALA A 58 -5.22 -2.48 -9.10
CA ALA A 58 -4.81 -3.72 -8.43
C ALA A 58 -6.01 -4.48 -7.89
N GLU A 59 -6.20 -5.69 -8.38
CA GLU A 59 -7.31 -6.58 -8.02
C GLU A 59 -6.86 -7.63 -7.01
N CYS A 60 -7.83 -8.34 -6.44
CA CYS A 60 -7.57 -9.48 -5.56
C CYS A 60 -6.60 -10.45 -6.28
N GLY A 61 -5.56 -10.86 -5.58
CA GLY A 61 -4.52 -11.72 -6.13
C GLY A 61 -3.29 -10.99 -6.67
N SER A 62 -3.37 -9.67 -6.82
CA SER A 62 -2.22 -8.89 -7.29
C SER A 62 -1.09 -8.93 -6.27
N ASN A 63 0.13 -9.09 -6.77
CA ASN A 63 1.34 -9.02 -5.94
C ASN A 63 1.92 -7.63 -6.05
N LEU A 64 2.08 -6.97 -4.92
CA LEU A 64 2.54 -5.60 -4.84
C LEU A 64 3.87 -5.50 -4.11
N TYR A 65 4.61 -4.46 -4.46
CA TYR A 65 5.87 -4.09 -3.85
C TYR A 65 5.67 -2.77 -3.12
N LEU A 66 6.13 -2.73 -1.86
CA LEU A 66 6.04 -1.56 -1.00
C LEU A 66 7.44 -1.08 -0.66
N LYS A 67 7.63 0.21 -0.66
CA LYS A 67 8.90 0.83 -0.32
C LYS A 67 8.63 2.06 0.54
N ALA A 68 9.36 2.20 1.64
CA ALA A 68 9.26 3.38 2.48
C ALA A 68 10.64 3.90 2.81
N ASP A 69 10.78 5.22 2.88
CA ASP A 69 12.04 5.86 3.23
C ASP A 69 11.78 6.98 4.23
N GLY A 70 12.44 6.89 5.37
CA GLY A 70 12.31 7.85 6.45
C GLY A 70 12.58 7.21 7.80
N ASP A 71 12.47 8.00 8.87
CA ASP A 71 12.78 7.53 10.23
C ASP A 71 11.77 6.49 10.73
N ASP A 72 10.52 6.57 10.29
CA ASP A 72 9.46 5.65 10.70
C ASP A 72 9.07 4.65 9.59
N ALA A 73 9.99 4.39 8.64
CA ALA A 73 9.72 3.56 7.48
C ALA A 73 9.27 2.14 7.85
N THR A 74 9.94 1.49 8.80
CA THR A 74 9.56 0.14 9.23
C THR A 74 8.17 0.12 9.84
N ALA A 75 7.90 1.08 10.74
CA ALA A 75 6.57 1.17 11.36
C ALA A 75 5.49 1.43 10.32
N ALA A 76 5.77 2.25 9.32
CA ALA A 76 4.83 2.55 8.24
C ALA A 76 4.48 1.29 7.45
N LEU A 77 5.47 0.53 7.03
CA LEU A 77 5.21 -0.68 6.24
C LEU A 77 4.55 -1.78 7.07
N ASP A 78 4.93 -1.92 8.34
CA ASP A 78 4.28 -2.90 9.22
C ASP A 78 2.78 -2.59 9.39
N ALA A 79 2.44 -1.31 9.56
CA ALA A 79 1.04 -0.90 9.68
C ALA A 79 0.26 -1.15 8.39
N ILE A 80 0.87 -0.86 7.24
CA ILE A 80 0.25 -1.06 5.93
C ILE A 80 0.05 -2.55 5.66
N ILE A 81 1.06 -3.38 5.92
CA ILE A 81 0.95 -4.83 5.74
C ILE A 81 -0.17 -5.40 6.61
N SER A 82 -0.28 -4.93 7.86
CA SER A 82 -1.36 -5.34 8.74
C SER A 82 -2.73 -4.99 8.14
N LEU A 83 -2.85 -3.82 7.54
CA LEU A 83 -4.09 -3.40 6.88
C LEU A 83 -4.46 -4.33 5.73
N PHE A 84 -3.48 -4.71 4.88
CA PHE A 84 -3.70 -5.69 3.82
C PHE A 84 -4.11 -7.05 4.39
N ALA A 85 -3.46 -7.50 5.47
CA ALA A 85 -3.75 -8.79 6.09
C ALA A 85 -5.17 -8.84 6.66
N ARG A 86 -5.68 -7.70 7.13
CA ARG A 86 -7.06 -7.58 7.62
C ARG A 86 -8.08 -7.34 6.49
N LYS A 87 -7.63 -7.42 5.24
CA LYS A 87 -8.47 -7.16 4.05
C LYS A 87 -9.15 -5.79 4.13
N PHE A 88 -8.42 -4.80 4.65
CA PHE A 88 -8.92 -3.44 4.85
C PHE A 88 -10.19 -3.39 5.69
N ASP A 89 -10.36 -4.38 6.56
CA ASP A 89 -11.51 -4.51 7.46
C ASP A 89 -12.85 -4.60 6.71
N GLU A 90 -12.83 -5.06 5.46
CA GLU A 90 -14.02 -5.17 4.60
C GLU A 90 -14.75 -6.51 4.71
N GLU A 91 -14.08 -7.51 5.26
CA GLU A 91 -14.63 -8.88 5.31
C GLU A 91 -14.62 -9.45 6.71
#